data_bcc7cd84ad035b270f194320ebcc1389
#
_entry.id   bcc7cd84ad035b270f194320ebcc1389
#
_cell.length_a   1.000
_cell.length_b   1.000
_cell.length_c   1.000
_cell.angle_alpha   90.00
_cell.angle_beta   90.00
_cell.angle_gamma   90.00
#
_symmetry.space_group_name_H-M   'P 1'
#
loop_
_entity.id
_entity.type
_entity.pdbx_description
1 polymer ?
#
loop_
_entity_poly.entity_id
_entity_poly.type
_entity_poly.pdbx_seq_one_letter_code
_entity_poly.pdbx_strand_id
1 'polypeptide(L)'
;MEPFTVHTGIAAPLLRANIDTDLIIPKQFLKTLVRSGLGRNLFHEIRYDSDGRERAEFVLNQDRFRQASILLAGPNFGCGSSREHAPWALKDFGIRAVLAPSFADIFYTNCFANGLLPVQLPMEAIEALGAVAAPLTVDLPAQQVRGGGLSFAFDLEPARKAVLLEGLDEIKRTEANLPDIAKYEARRRSEAPWLEIRTS
;
A
#
# COMPACT_ATOMS: atom_id res chain seq x y z
N MET A 1 -0.42 -10.81 7.14
CA MET A 1 0.15 -10.40 5.82
C MET A 1 1.65 -10.71 5.79
N GLU A 2 2.33 -10.56 4.63
CA GLU A 2 3.79 -10.71 4.57
C GLU A 2 4.47 -9.52 5.26
N PRO A 3 5.45 -9.74 6.18
CA PRO A 3 6.22 -8.66 6.79
C PRO A 3 6.96 -7.80 5.77
N PHE A 4 7.05 -6.51 6.03
CA PHE A 4 7.87 -5.57 5.29
C PHE A 4 9.04 -5.14 6.16
N THR A 5 10.25 -5.44 5.75
CA THR A 5 11.47 -5.02 6.44
C THR A 5 12.34 -4.13 5.55
N VAL A 6 13.15 -4.71 4.72
CA VAL A 6 13.95 -4.03 3.70
C VAL A 6 13.54 -4.53 2.34
N HIS A 7 13.25 -3.62 1.42
CA HIS A 7 12.87 -3.96 0.05
C HIS A 7 13.75 -3.20 -0.94
N THR A 8 14.36 -3.93 -1.87
CA THR A 8 15.14 -3.35 -2.97
C THR A 8 14.46 -3.69 -4.28
N GLY A 9 14.19 -2.70 -5.11
CA GLY A 9 13.49 -2.92 -6.36
C GLY A 9 13.58 -1.75 -7.33
N ILE A 10 13.08 -1.97 -8.54
CA ILE A 10 12.99 -0.96 -9.58
C ILE A 10 11.91 0.05 -9.19
N ALA A 11 12.24 1.33 -9.28
CA ALA A 11 11.33 2.43 -9.02
C ALA A 11 10.80 3.02 -10.33
N ALA A 12 9.48 3.01 -10.51
CA ALA A 12 8.81 3.59 -11.67
C ALA A 12 8.32 5.01 -11.36
N PRO A 13 8.74 6.04 -12.13
CA PRO A 13 8.29 7.41 -11.92
C PRO A 13 6.94 7.67 -12.60
N LEU A 14 5.89 7.83 -11.80
CA LEU A 14 4.56 8.29 -12.21
C LEU A 14 4.22 9.59 -11.45
N LEU A 15 4.96 10.66 -11.73
CA LEU A 15 5.00 11.90 -10.97
C LEU A 15 3.76 12.80 -11.15
N ARG A 16 2.63 12.22 -11.53
CA ARG A 16 1.35 12.90 -11.69
C ARG A 16 0.72 13.18 -10.32
N ALA A 17 0.25 14.41 -10.10
CA ALA A 17 -0.55 14.76 -8.94
C ALA A 17 -1.99 14.25 -9.05
N ASN A 18 -2.66 14.08 -7.91
CA ASN A 18 -4.07 13.71 -7.81
C ASN A 18 -4.41 12.41 -8.56
N ILE A 19 -3.55 11.40 -8.44
CA ILE A 19 -3.90 10.06 -8.90
C ILE A 19 -4.96 9.52 -7.95
N ASP A 20 -6.21 9.50 -8.43
CA ASP A 20 -7.35 9.05 -7.66
C ASP A 20 -7.53 7.51 -7.71
N THR A 21 -8.39 7.00 -6.85
CA THR A 21 -8.64 5.56 -6.75
C THR A 21 -9.35 4.99 -7.99
N ASP A 22 -10.09 5.80 -8.76
CA ASP A 22 -10.67 5.37 -10.04
C ASP A 22 -9.59 5.20 -11.11
N LEU A 23 -8.59 6.08 -11.11
CA LEU A 23 -7.46 5.96 -12.02
C LEU A 23 -6.56 4.75 -11.65
N ILE A 24 -6.37 4.48 -10.34
CA ILE A 24 -5.61 3.31 -9.86
C ILE A 24 -6.33 2.03 -10.29
N ILE A 25 -7.63 1.90 -9.99
CA ILE A 25 -8.44 0.76 -10.36
C ILE A 25 -9.88 1.20 -10.71
N PRO A 26 -10.27 1.19 -11.99
CA PRO A 26 -11.59 1.62 -12.43
C PRO A 26 -12.73 0.78 -11.85
N LYS A 27 -13.88 1.42 -11.63
CA LYS A 27 -15.05 0.85 -10.96
C LYS A 27 -15.57 -0.47 -11.57
N GLN A 28 -15.39 -0.68 -12.87
CA GLN A 28 -15.82 -1.91 -13.55
C GLN A 28 -15.10 -3.16 -13.04
N PHE A 29 -13.92 -3.02 -12.42
CA PHE A 29 -13.11 -4.12 -11.88
C PHE A 29 -13.34 -4.37 -10.37
N LEU A 30 -14.24 -3.61 -9.73
CA LEU A 30 -14.50 -3.71 -8.28
C LEU A 30 -15.50 -4.81 -7.89
N LYS A 31 -16.02 -5.58 -8.84
CA LYS A 31 -17.01 -6.64 -8.60
C LYS A 31 -16.44 -7.91 -7.97
N THR A 32 -15.13 -7.97 -7.80
CA THR A 32 -14.45 -9.13 -7.23
C THR A 32 -14.23 -8.98 -5.73
N LEU A 33 -14.39 -10.08 -4.99
CA LEU A 33 -13.98 -10.20 -3.58
C LEU A 33 -12.57 -10.82 -3.45
N VAL A 34 -11.97 -11.21 -4.58
CA VAL A 34 -10.65 -11.85 -4.61
C VAL A 34 -9.58 -10.79 -4.80
N ARG A 35 -8.55 -10.85 -3.96
CA ARG A 35 -7.43 -9.89 -3.95
C ARG A 35 -6.41 -10.10 -5.08
N SER A 36 -6.49 -11.20 -5.82
CA SER A 36 -5.60 -11.53 -6.93
C SER A 36 -6.25 -11.30 -8.29
N GLY A 37 -5.43 -11.04 -9.31
CA GLY A 37 -5.87 -10.77 -10.68
C GLY A 37 -6.27 -9.33 -10.96
N LEU A 38 -6.13 -8.42 -9.99
CA LEU A 38 -6.40 -6.98 -10.15
C LEU A 38 -5.22 -6.23 -10.76
N GLY A 39 -3.99 -6.70 -10.58
CA GLY A 39 -2.77 -6.04 -11.06
C GLY A 39 -2.74 -5.83 -12.57
N ARG A 40 -3.35 -6.72 -13.34
CA ARG A 40 -3.51 -6.53 -14.80
C ARG A 40 -4.38 -5.32 -15.16
N ASN A 41 -5.27 -4.91 -14.26
CA ASN A 41 -6.18 -3.78 -14.44
C ASN A 41 -5.66 -2.50 -13.76
N LEU A 42 -4.47 -2.55 -13.16
CA LEU A 42 -3.84 -1.40 -12.54
C LEU A 42 -3.62 -0.29 -13.57
N PHE A 43 -4.11 0.92 -13.27
CA PHE A 43 -4.07 2.08 -14.15
C PHE A 43 -4.69 1.85 -15.54
N HIS A 44 -5.72 1.01 -15.64
CA HIS A 44 -6.27 0.51 -16.89
C HIS A 44 -6.55 1.63 -17.91
N GLU A 45 -7.17 2.74 -17.52
CA GLU A 45 -7.59 3.81 -18.41
C GLU A 45 -6.41 4.58 -19.05
N ILE A 46 -5.26 4.63 -18.39
CA ILE A 46 -4.07 5.31 -18.89
C ILE A 46 -2.99 4.34 -19.36
N ARG A 47 -3.09 3.06 -18.95
CA ARG A 47 -2.16 2.00 -19.30
C ARG A 47 -2.49 1.33 -20.62
N TYR A 48 -3.77 1.28 -20.98
CA TYR A 48 -4.26 0.64 -22.20
C TYR A 48 -4.99 1.62 -23.09
N ASP A 49 -5.03 1.32 -24.40
CA ASP A 49 -5.86 2.02 -25.37
C ASP A 49 -7.30 1.44 -25.41
N SER A 50 -8.15 2.00 -26.30
CA SER A 50 -9.53 1.54 -26.52
C SER A 50 -9.64 0.10 -27.02
N ASP A 51 -8.58 -0.43 -27.64
CA ASP A 51 -8.53 -1.80 -28.17
C ASP A 51 -7.95 -2.78 -27.15
N GLY A 52 -7.60 -2.30 -25.94
CA GLY A 52 -6.99 -3.08 -24.86
C GLY A 52 -5.51 -3.38 -25.06
N ARG A 53 -4.84 -2.63 -25.96
CA ARG A 53 -3.39 -2.76 -26.17
C ARG A 53 -2.64 -1.86 -25.20
N GLU A 54 -1.48 -2.33 -24.73
CA GLU A 54 -0.61 -1.53 -23.86
C GLU A 54 -0.12 -0.26 -24.58
N ARG A 55 -0.27 0.88 -23.92
CA ARG A 55 0.32 2.15 -24.36
C ARG A 55 1.82 2.14 -24.04
N ALA A 56 2.66 2.15 -25.06
CA ALA A 56 4.13 2.06 -24.89
C ALA A 56 4.70 3.26 -24.10
N GLU A 57 4.05 4.41 -24.16
CA GLU A 57 4.44 5.61 -23.43
C GLU A 57 4.14 5.55 -21.93
N PHE A 58 3.25 4.66 -21.50
CA PHE A 58 2.94 4.52 -20.07
C PHE A 58 4.08 3.84 -19.33
N VAL A 59 4.51 4.46 -18.23
CA VAL A 59 5.75 4.07 -17.54
C VAL A 59 5.82 2.58 -17.19
N LEU A 60 4.75 1.97 -16.65
CA LEU A 60 4.75 0.55 -16.26
C LEU A 60 4.70 -0.42 -17.45
N ASN A 61 4.49 0.05 -18.68
CA ASN A 61 4.55 -0.76 -19.90
C ASN A 61 5.93 -0.74 -20.54
N GLN A 62 6.82 0.18 -20.12
CA GLN A 62 8.19 0.23 -20.59
C GLN A 62 9.00 -0.93 -20.01
N ASP A 63 9.81 -1.61 -20.81
CA ASP A 63 10.56 -2.82 -20.41
C ASP A 63 11.38 -2.63 -19.12
N ARG A 64 11.96 -1.45 -18.95
CA ARG A 64 12.71 -1.07 -17.75
C ARG A 64 11.86 -1.14 -16.47
N PHE A 65 10.55 -0.86 -16.55
CA PHE A 65 9.67 -0.69 -15.39
C PHE A 65 8.59 -1.77 -15.26
N ARG A 66 8.55 -2.76 -16.16
CA ARG A 66 7.56 -3.87 -16.11
C ARG A 66 7.60 -4.65 -14.80
N GLN A 67 8.76 -4.72 -14.17
CA GLN A 67 8.97 -5.39 -12.89
C GLN A 67 9.19 -4.37 -11.75
N ALA A 68 8.68 -3.15 -11.91
CA ALA A 68 8.76 -2.16 -10.85
C ALA A 68 8.02 -2.63 -9.59
N SER A 69 8.66 -2.50 -8.46
CA SER A 69 8.10 -2.82 -7.15
C SER A 69 8.07 -1.61 -6.21
N ILE A 70 8.55 -0.47 -6.68
CA ILE A 70 8.45 0.83 -6.03
C ILE A 70 7.81 1.81 -7.01
N LEU A 71 6.80 2.54 -6.58
CA LEU A 71 6.17 3.58 -7.37
C LEU A 71 6.53 4.96 -6.80
N LEU A 72 7.07 5.84 -7.65
CA LEU A 72 7.30 7.25 -7.30
C LEU A 72 6.13 8.06 -7.86
N ALA A 73 5.40 8.75 -7.00
CA ALA A 73 4.16 9.41 -7.36
C ALA A 73 4.17 10.91 -7.00
N GLY A 74 3.29 11.67 -7.62
CA GLY A 74 3.03 13.05 -7.27
C GLY A 74 2.16 13.21 -6.01
N PRO A 75 1.89 14.46 -5.60
CA PRO A 75 1.13 14.74 -4.39
C PRO A 75 -0.33 14.28 -4.48
N ASN A 76 -0.94 14.06 -3.30
CA ASN A 76 -2.34 13.65 -3.12
C ASN A 76 -2.67 12.31 -3.81
N PHE A 77 -1.76 11.34 -3.67
CA PHE A 77 -1.94 10.00 -4.24
C PHE A 77 -3.05 9.22 -3.51
N GLY A 78 -3.90 8.53 -4.28
CA GLY A 78 -5.00 7.74 -3.75
C GLY A 78 -6.22 8.56 -3.32
N CYS A 79 -6.37 9.81 -3.83
CA CYS A 79 -7.54 10.64 -3.57
C CYS A 79 -8.83 10.02 -4.16
N GLY A 80 -9.98 10.64 -3.93
CA GLY A 80 -11.28 10.17 -4.40
C GLY A 80 -11.96 9.20 -3.42
N SER A 81 -12.69 8.24 -3.96
CA SER A 81 -13.52 7.33 -3.15
C SER A 81 -12.68 6.33 -2.35
N SER A 82 -13.18 5.96 -1.16
CA SER A 82 -12.56 4.90 -0.36
C SER A 82 -12.67 3.55 -1.08
N ARG A 83 -11.54 3.01 -1.56
CA ARG A 83 -11.48 1.72 -2.25
C ARG A 83 -10.31 0.90 -1.79
N GLU A 84 -10.60 -0.16 -1.09
CA GLU A 84 -9.59 -1.13 -0.66
C GLU A 84 -8.94 -1.88 -1.85
N HIS A 85 -9.67 -1.96 -2.97
CA HIS A 85 -9.16 -2.55 -4.22
C HIS A 85 -7.95 -1.80 -4.81
N ALA A 86 -7.77 -0.49 -4.50
CA ALA A 86 -6.64 0.26 -5.01
C ALA A 86 -5.29 -0.24 -4.45
N PRO A 87 -5.09 -0.41 -3.13
CA PRO A 87 -3.91 -1.10 -2.60
C PRO A 87 -3.78 -2.55 -3.08
N TRP A 88 -4.90 -3.29 -3.26
CA TRP A 88 -4.84 -4.66 -3.77
C TRP A 88 -4.30 -4.72 -5.19
N ALA A 89 -4.75 -3.83 -6.09
CA ALA A 89 -4.28 -3.76 -7.47
C ALA A 89 -2.79 -3.42 -7.55
N LEU A 90 -2.31 -2.48 -6.73
CA LEU A 90 -0.89 -2.14 -6.62
C LEU A 90 -0.07 -3.34 -6.17
N LYS A 91 -0.48 -4.02 -5.10
CA LYS A 91 0.23 -5.21 -4.59
C LYS A 91 0.21 -6.38 -5.56
N ASP A 92 -0.94 -6.67 -6.17
CA ASP A 92 -1.08 -7.77 -7.12
C ASP A 92 -0.28 -7.52 -8.40
N PHE A 93 -0.03 -6.26 -8.76
CA PHE A 93 0.92 -5.88 -9.80
C PHE A 93 2.39 -6.14 -9.39
N GLY A 94 2.69 -6.12 -8.08
CA GLY A 94 4.03 -6.30 -7.53
C GLY A 94 4.58 -5.07 -6.80
N ILE A 95 3.82 -3.97 -6.72
CA ILE A 95 4.26 -2.78 -5.96
C ILE A 95 4.26 -3.08 -4.46
N ARG A 96 5.40 -2.84 -3.81
CA ARG A 96 5.62 -3.02 -2.38
C ARG A 96 5.66 -1.70 -1.61
N ALA A 97 6.09 -0.63 -2.26
CA ALA A 97 6.12 0.71 -1.68
C ALA A 97 5.68 1.77 -2.69
N VAL A 98 4.98 2.79 -2.20
CA VAL A 98 4.64 4.00 -2.96
C VAL A 98 5.26 5.19 -2.25
N LEU A 99 6.06 5.98 -2.95
CA LEU A 99 6.70 7.19 -2.46
C LEU A 99 5.98 8.40 -3.06
N ALA A 100 5.43 9.27 -2.23
CA ALA A 100 4.70 10.45 -2.68
C ALA A 100 4.86 11.62 -1.69
N PRO A 101 4.69 12.88 -2.11
CA PRO A 101 4.70 14.02 -1.20
C PRO A 101 3.55 14.00 -0.20
N SER A 102 2.40 13.48 -0.61
CA SER A 102 1.23 13.30 0.25
C SER A 102 0.29 12.22 -0.30
N PHE A 103 -0.52 11.68 0.58
CA PHE A 103 -1.54 10.66 0.30
C PHE A 103 -2.90 11.13 0.82
N ALA A 104 -3.98 10.63 0.22
CA ALA A 104 -5.29 10.73 0.83
C ALA A 104 -5.38 9.80 2.07
N ASP A 105 -5.99 10.28 3.16
CA ASP A 105 -5.97 9.63 4.47
C ASP A 105 -6.49 8.19 4.46
N ILE A 106 -7.61 7.95 3.75
CA ILE A 106 -8.21 6.61 3.67
C ILE A 106 -7.31 5.66 2.90
N PHE A 107 -6.76 6.11 1.75
CA PHE A 107 -5.82 5.30 0.97
C PHE A 107 -4.57 4.98 1.79
N TYR A 108 -4.01 5.98 2.48
CA TYR A 108 -2.84 5.82 3.35
C TYR A 108 -3.09 4.75 4.42
N THR A 109 -4.24 4.79 5.08
CA THR A 109 -4.63 3.79 6.09
C THR A 109 -4.81 2.39 5.48
N ASN A 110 -5.48 2.29 4.33
CA ASN A 110 -5.71 1.02 3.63
C ASN A 110 -4.40 0.37 3.16
N CYS A 111 -3.34 1.16 2.89
CA CYS A 111 -2.03 0.61 2.54
C CYS A 111 -1.48 -0.27 3.66
N PHE A 112 -1.50 0.19 4.91
CA PHE A 112 -1.01 -0.58 6.06
C PHE A 112 -1.82 -1.86 6.29
N ALA A 113 -3.14 -1.79 6.19
CA ALA A 113 -4.02 -2.94 6.33
C ALA A 113 -3.73 -4.03 5.26
N ASN A 114 -3.13 -3.65 4.14
CA ASN A 114 -2.82 -4.54 3.04
C ASN A 114 -1.30 -4.83 2.87
N GLY A 115 -0.43 -4.33 3.74
CA GLY A 115 1.01 -4.58 3.68
C GLY A 115 1.69 -3.90 2.49
N LEU A 116 1.19 -2.74 2.07
CA LEU A 116 1.80 -1.81 1.14
C LEU A 116 2.39 -0.66 1.96
N LEU A 117 3.66 -0.30 1.75
CA LEU A 117 4.29 0.79 2.48
C LEU A 117 4.12 2.13 1.74
N PRO A 118 3.30 3.07 2.23
CA PRO A 118 3.28 4.44 1.75
C PRO A 118 4.37 5.25 2.46
N VAL A 119 5.28 5.85 1.70
CA VAL A 119 6.39 6.67 2.21
C VAL A 119 6.17 8.12 1.79
N GLN A 120 6.13 9.03 2.77
CA GLN A 120 6.07 10.46 2.50
C GLN A 120 7.49 11.04 2.42
N LEU A 121 7.80 11.69 1.29
CA LEU A 121 9.05 12.41 1.05
C LEU A 121 8.75 13.71 0.31
N PRO A 122 9.57 14.77 0.47
CA PRO A 122 9.46 15.98 -0.34
C PRO A 122 9.55 15.67 -1.84
N MET A 123 8.88 16.49 -2.68
CA MET A 123 8.85 16.26 -4.14
C MET A 123 10.25 16.24 -4.74
N GLU A 124 11.14 17.10 -4.25
CA GLU A 124 12.53 17.18 -4.70
C GLU A 124 13.30 15.86 -4.45
N ALA A 125 13.02 15.20 -3.32
CA ALA A 125 13.60 13.89 -3.02
C ALA A 125 13.06 12.80 -3.97
N ILE A 126 11.77 12.84 -4.28
CA ILE A 126 11.12 11.89 -5.19
C ILE A 126 11.65 12.07 -6.61
N GLU A 127 11.80 13.30 -7.09
CA GLU A 127 12.39 13.61 -8.39
C GLU A 127 13.86 13.16 -8.48
N ALA A 128 14.64 13.45 -7.44
CA ALA A 128 16.03 12.99 -7.36
C ALA A 128 16.14 11.46 -7.40
N LEU A 129 15.28 10.73 -6.66
CA LEU A 129 15.21 9.27 -6.70
C LEU A 129 14.74 8.75 -8.05
N GLY A 130 13.82 9.47 -8.72
CA GLY A 130 13.31 9.12 -10.05
C GLY A 130 14.36 9.21 -11.16
N ALA A 131 15.39 10.04 -10.98
CA ALA A 131 16.53 10.17 -11.88
C ALA A 131 17.56 9.02 -11.72
N VAL A 132 17.46 8.22 -10.63
CA VAL A 132 18.39 7.13 -10.37
C VAL A 132 18.11 5.96 -11.33
N ALA A 133 19.13 5.51 -12.04
CA ALA A 133 19.01 4.37 -12.96
C ALA A 133 19.02 3.01 -12.24
N ALA A 134 19.63 2.94 -11.04
CA ALA A 134 19.76 1.72 -10.24
C ALA A 134 18.49 1.45 -9.40
N PRO A 135 18.28 0.23 -8.92
CA PRO A 135 17.23 -0.07 -7.96
C PRO A 135 17.35 0.77 -6.69
N LEU A 136 16.21 1.12 -6.10
CA LEU A 136 16.13 1.79 -4.81
C LEU A 136 15.94 0.77 -3.69
N THR A 137 16.45 1.10 -2.50
CA THR A 137 16.25 0.32 -1.27
C THR A 137 15.40 1.13 -0.31
N VAL A 138 14.26 0.59 0.10
CA VAL A 138 13.40 1.11 1.15
C VAL A 138 13.63 0.27 2.41
N ASP A 139 14.20 0.89 3.43
CA ASP A 139 14.57 0.27 4.70
C ASP A 139 13.60 0.77 5.78
N LEU A 140 12.60 -0.04 6.11
CA LEU A 140 11.59 0.32 7.10
C LEU A 140 12.13 0.37 8.53
N PRO A 141 12.95 -0.57 9.01
CA PRO A 141 13.63 -0.44 10.31
C PRO A 141 14.37 0.88 10.48
N ALA A 142 15.20 1.24 9.51
CA ALA A 142 15.99 2.47 9.53
C ALA A 142 15.20 3.73 9.12
N GLN A 143 13.99 3.56 8.55
CA GLN A 143 13.17 4.63 7.98
C GLN A 143 13.95 5.48 6.96
N GLN A 144 14.58 4.80 6.00
CA GLN A 144 15.37 5.40 4.94
C GLN A 144 15.05 4.85 3.57
N VAL A 145 15.09 5.72 2.57
CA VAL A 145 15.11 5.34 1.16
C VAL A 145 16.47 5.69 0.58
N ARG A 146 17.11 4.71 -0.05
CA ARG A 146 18.46 4.86 -0.59
C ARG A 146 18.55 4.39 -2.03
N GLY A 147 19.40 5.05 -2.84
CA GLY A 147 19.74 4.64 -4.20
C GLY A 147 20.59 5.67 -4.93
N GLY A 148 21.49 5.25 -5.83
CA GLY A 148 22.32 6.13 -6.61
C GLY A 148 23.22 7.07 -5.78
N GLY A 149 23.63 6.67 -4.59
CA GLY A 149 24.38 7.54 -3.65
C GLY A 149 23.52 8.52 -2.85
N LEU A 150 22.20 8.54 -3.08
CA LEU A 150 21.26 9.36 -2.32
C LEU A 150 20.70 8.58 -1.12
N SER A 151 20.35 9.31 -0.06
CA SER A 151 19.68 8.78 1.13
C SER A 151 18.73 9.82 1.69
N PHE A 152 17.45 9.43 1.86
CA PHE A 152 16.40 10.27 2.42
C PHE A 152 15.72 9.54 3.58
N ALA A 153 15.64 10.22 4.73
CA ALA A 153 14.88 9.72 5.87
C ALA A 153 13.38 10.03 5.68
N PHE A 154 12.53 9.13 6.18
CA PHE A 154 11.10 9.36 6.28
C PHE A 154 10.62 9.07 7.69
N ASP A 155 9.52 9.68 8.07
CA ASP A 155 8.89 9.42 9.36
C ASP A 155 7.66 8.51 9.19
N LEU A 156 7.47 7.61 10.16
CA LEU A 156 6.32 6.72 10.21
C LEU A 156 5.93 6.49 11.67
N GLU A 157 4.64 6.64 11.94
CA GLU A 157 4.08 6.38 13.26
C GLU A 157 4.47 4.97 13.77
N PRO A 158 4.98 4.85 15.02
CA PRO A 158 5.48 3.58 15.56
C PRO A 158 4.49 2.43 15.47
N ALA A 159 3.20 2.68 15.70
CA ALA A 159 2.15 1.67 15.61
C ALA A 159 1.99 1.12 14.19
N ARG A 160 2.03 1.98 13.17
CA ARG A 160 1.96 1.60 11.75
C ARG A 160 3.21 0.87 11.29
N LYS A 161 4.37 1.30 11.79
CA LYS A 161 5.65 0.63 11.55
C LYS A 161 5.62 -0.82 12.07
N ALA A 162 5.17 -1.03 13.31
CA ALA A 162 5.04 -2.35 13.91
C ALA A 162 4.12 -3.27 13.09
N VAL A 163 2.96 -2.78 12.63
CA VAL A 163 2.03 -3.53 11.78
C VAL A 163 2.71 -4.10 10.54
N LEU A 164 3.52 -3.29 9.84
CA LEU A 164 4.22 -3.74 8.64
C LEU A 164 5.39 -4.66 8.98
N LEU A 165 6.20 -4.34 10.00
CA LEU A 165 7.36 -5.14 10.38
C LEU A 165 6.97 -6.55 10.80
N GLU A 166 5.88 -6.68 11.55
CA GLU A 166 5.39 -7.96 12.07
C GLU A 166 4.43 -8.68 11.10
N GLY A 167 4.00 -7.99 10.04
CA GLY A 167 3.03 -8.52 9.09
C GLY A 167 1.66 -8.80 9.73
N LEU A 168 1.29 -7.98 10.72
CA LEU A 168 0.03 -8.13 11.43
C LEU A 168 -1.16 -7.70 10.56
N ASP A 169 -2.19 -8.49 10.55
CA ASP A 169 -3.53 -8.08 10.14
C ASP A 169 -4.39 -7.74 11.37
N GLU A 170 -5.59 -7.23 11.16
CA GLU A 170 -6.49 -6.83 12.25
C GLU A 170 -6.83 -7.99 13.19
N ILE A 171 -6.96 -9.20 12.65
CA ILE A 171 -7.25 -10.41 13.43
C ILE A 171 -6.08 -10.73 14.35
N LYS A 172 -4.87 -10.81 13.82
CA LYS A 172 -3.65 -11.07 14.62
C LYS A 172 -3.40 -10.01 15.68
N ARG A 173 -3.72 -8.74 15.40
CA ARG A 173 -3.66 -7.67 16.40
C ARG A 173 -4.64 -7.90 17.55
N THR A 174 -5.85 -8.38 17.23
CA THR A 174 -6.85 -8.73 18.24
C THR A 174 -6.43 -9.97 19.02
N GLU A 175 -5.89 -10.97 18.35
CA GLU A 175 -5.36 -12.20 18.98
C GLU A 175 -4.27 -11.93 20.02
N ALA A 176 -3.44 -10.91 19.82
CA ALA A 176 -2.44 -10.49 20.81
C ALA A 176 -3.05 -10.07 22.16
N ASN A 177 -4.33 -9.67 22.18
CA ASN A 177 -5.08 -9.28 23.38
C ASN A 177 -5.98 -10.39 23.92
N LEU A 178 -5.91 -11.62 23.40
CA LEU A 178 -6.75 -12.75 23.88
C LEU A 178 -6.76 -12.95 25.39
N PRO A 179 -5.65 -12.82 26.14
CA PRO A 179 -5.68 -12.95 27.60
C PRO A 179 -6.56 -11.89 28.28
N ASP A 180 -6.53 -10.66 27.81
CA ASP A 180 -7.34 -9.58 28.39
C ASP A 180 -8.79 -9.68 27.94
N ILE A 181 -9.06 -10.10 26.72
CA ILE A 181 -10.41 -10.43 26.21
C ILE A 181 -11.02 -11.54 27.08
N ALA A 182 -10.30 -12.63 27.35
CA ALA A 182 -10.78 -13.73 28.18
C ALA A 182 -11.10 -13.29 29.62
N LYS A 183 -10.26 -12.42 30.22
CA LYS A 183 -10.53 -11.84 31.54
C LYS A 183 -11.80 -10.99 31.55
N TYR A 184 -11.95 -10.15 30.52
CA TYR A 184 -13.14 -9.31 30.36
C TYR A 184 -14.41 -10.16 30.22
N GLU A 185 -14.39 -11.18 29.36
CA GLU A 185 -15.51 -12.09 29.15
C GLU A 185 -15.89 -12.85 30.44
N ALA A 186 -14.90 -13.38 31.16
CA ALA A 186 -15.15 -14.06 32.43
C ALA A 186 -15.83 -13.13 33.46
N ARG A 187 -15.34 -11.89 33.59
CA ARG A 187 -15.95 -10.89 34.46
C ARG A 187 -17.38 -10.57 34.01
N ARG A 188 -17.58 -10.32 32.70
CA ARG A 188 -18.90 -10.00 32.15
C ARG A 188 -19.92 -11.10 32.38
N ARG A 189 -19.53 -12.38 32.24
CA ARG A 189 -20.38 -13.53 32.53
C ARG A 189 -20.86 -13.55 34.00
N SER A 190 -19.98 -13.16 34.92
CA SER A 190 -20.32 -13.06 36.33
C SER A 190 -21.21 -11.87 36.66
N GLU A 191 -20.91 -10.69 36.11
CA GLU A 191 -21.61 -9.44 36.44
C GLU A 191 -22.93 -9.26 35.69
N ALA A 192 -23.04 -9.81 34.46
CA ALA A 192 -24.18 -9.64 33.57
C ALA A 192 -24.56 -10.90 32.80
N PRO A 193 -24.91 -12.01 33.48
CA PRO A 193 -25.17 -13.30 32.82
C PRO A 193 -26.36 -13.28 31.87
N TRP A 194 -27.26 -12.29 31.98
CA TRP A 194 -28.41 -12.10 31.08
C TRP A 194 -28.04 -11.57 29.69
N LEU A 195 -26.79 -11.12 29.48
CA LEU A 195 -26.29 -10.65 28.17
C LEU A 195 -25.71 -11.80 27.33
N GLU A 196 -25.66 -13.01 27.86
CA GLU A 196 -25.22 -14.18 27.07
C GLU A 196 -26.32 -14.57 26.06
N ILE A 197 -25.95 -14.52 24.77
CA ILE A 197 -26.82 -15.06 23.72
C ILE A 197 -26.80 -16.59 23.87
N ARG A 198 -27.90 -17.14 24.39
CA ARG A 198 -28.11 -18.62 24.32
C ARG A 198 -28.33 -18.99 22.88
N THR A 199 -27.30 -19.49 22.21
CA THR A 199 -27.48 -20.22 20.94
C THR A 199 -28.17 -21.54 21.28
N SER A 200 -29.47 -21.59 21.01
CA SER A 200 -30.25 -22.83 21.00
C SER A 200 -29.95 -23.65 19.74
#